data_74180b78136659dfdad19d64dc499fb9
#
_entry.id   74180b78136659dfdad19d64dc499fb9
#
_cell.length_a   1.000
_cell.length_b   1.000
_cell.length_c   1.000
_cell.angle_alpha   90.00
_cell.angle_beta   90.00
_cell.angle_gamma   90.00
#
_symmetry.space_group_name_H-M   'P 1'
#
loop_
_entity.id
_entity.type
_entity.pdbx_description
1 polymer ?
#
loop_
_entity_poly.entity_id
_entity_poly.type
_entity_poly.pdbx_seq_one_letter_code
_entity_poly.pdbx_strand_id
1 'polypeptide(L)'
;MKSSAKKLELASVDDLFSTEESRQDEQLEKIQEIPLSELHPFKDHPFKVKDDDAMIETADSIKKYGVLVPAIARPLPDGGYELVAGHRRRRASELAGKETMPVIVRDLDDDAATIIMVDSNLQRENLLPSERAFAYKMKLEAIKHQGARTDLTSVQVEQKLSARDQVAKEAGERSGIQVMRYVRLTELIPELLDMVDEKKIAFNPAYELSFLKPDEQQMLVETMDYEQATPSLSQAQRMKKFSQEGKLSEDVMLAIMSEEKKGDLDKVTLSSDTLRKYFPKSYTPAKMQETIIKLLEQWQKKRQRDQER
;
A
#
# COMPACT_ATOMS: atom_id res chain seq x y z
N MET A 1 -13.20 47.94 48.22
CA MET A 1 -14.16 47.00 47.57
C MET A 1 -14.27 47.35 46.11
N LYS A 2 -13.60 46.61 45.24
CA LYS A 2 -13.72 46.77 43.78
C LYS A 2 -14.62 45.66 43.26
N SER A 3 -15.82 46.03 42.77
CA SER A 3 -16.78 45.15 42.14
C SER A 3 -16.26 44.70 40.80
N SER A 4 -16.03 43.37 40.63
CA SER A 4 -15.70 42.75 39.40
C SER A 4 -17.00 42.50 38.61
N ALA A 5 -17.29 43.34 37.65
CA ALA A 5 -18.39 43.12 36.70
C ALA A 5 -18.01 41.99 35.74
N LYS A 6 -18.66 40.81 35.89
CA LYS A 6 -18.63 39.72 34.96
C LYS A 6 -19.27 40.18 33.64
N LYS A 7 -18.49 40.26 32.57
CA LYS A 7 -19.02 40.48 31.22
C LYS A 7 -19.91 39.28 30.87
N LEU A 8 -21.20 39.50 30.81
CA LEU A 8 -22.15 38.57 30.18
C LEU A 8 -21.94 38.69 28.65
N GLU A 9 -21.40 37.68 28.07
CA GLU A 9 -21.48 37.51 26.61
C GLU A 9 -22.95 37.17 26.28
N LEU A 10 -23.61 38.11 25.61
CA LEU A 10 -24.95 37.90 25.07
C LEU A 10 -24.81 36.88 23.91
N ALA A 11 -25.53 35.76 24.03
CA ALA A 11 -25.70 34.83 22.92
C ALA A 11 -26.22 35.58 21.68
N SER A 12 -25.77 35.18 20.50
CA SER A 12 -26.23 35.82 19.28
C SER A 12 -27.74 35.66 19.11
N VAL A 13 -28.39 36.61 18.44
CA VAL A 13 -29.85 36.59 18.22
C VAL A 13 -30.26 35.31 17.47
N ASP A 14 -29.40 34.77 16.63
CA ASP A 14 -29.61 33.51 15.92
C ASP A 14 -29.65 32.29 16.84
N ASP A 15 -28.88 32.28 17.94
CA ASP A 15 -28.90 31.19 18.95
C ASP A 15 -30.22 31.11 19.72
N LEU A 16 -30.97 32.22 19.80
CA LEU A 16 -32.25 32.30 20.53
C LEU A 16 -33.42 31.77 19.69
N PHE A 17 -33.30 31.70 18.39
CA PHE A 17 -34.36 31.24 17.46
C PHE A 17 -34.09 29.90 16.79
N SER A 18 -32.91 29.28 17.01
CA SER A 18 -32.64 27.92 16.52
C SER A 18 -33.34 26.89 17.42
N THR A 19 -34.23 26.09 16.84
CA THR A 19 -34.82 24.91 17.49
C THR A 19 -33.77 23.80 17.61
N GLU A 20 -33.95 22.84 18.55
CA GLU A 20 -33.06 21.67 18.66
C GLU A 20 -33.03 20.86 17.37
N GLU A 21 -34.14 20.80 16.62
CA GLU A 21 -34.21 20.18 15.29
C GLU A 21 -33.35 20.93 14.27
N SER A 22 -33.36 22.25 14.28
CA SER A 22 -32.51 23.07 13.39
C SER A 22 -31.01 22.90 13.70
N ARG A 23 -30.64 22.75 14.98
CA ARG A 23 -29.26 22.45 15.40
C ARG A 23 -28.82 21.04 15.03
N GLN A 24 -29.74 20.07 15.08
CA GLN A 24 -29.49 18.71 14.60
C GLN A 24 -29.36 18.66 13.07
N ASP A 25 -30.16 19.40 12.33
CA ASP A 25 -30.08 19.51 10.87
C ASP A 25 -28.81 20.25 10.40
N GLU A 26 -28.28 21.20 11.18
CA GLU A 26 -26.99 21.84 10.91
C GLU A 26 -25.81 20.91 11.17
N GLN A 27 -25.97 19.91 12.05
CA GLN A 27 -24.96 18.87 12.30
C GLN A 27 -25.00 17.72 11.29
N LEU A 28 -26.09 17.62 10.49
CA LEU A 28 -26.17 16.63 9.40
C LEU A 28 -25.24 17.04 8.26
N GLU A 29 -24.41 16.10 7.84
CA GLU A 29 -23.51 16.27 6.71
C GLU A 29 -24.34 16.55 5.43
N LYS A 30 -24.29 17.80 4.94
CA LYS A 30 -24.99 18.21 3.72
C LYS A 30 -24.20 17.82 2.49
N ILE A 31 -24.85 17.11 1.56
CA ILE A 31 -24.29 16.82 0.25
C ILE A 31 -24.43 18.09 -0.59
N GLN A 32 -23.33 18.55 -1.19
CA GLN A 32 -23.27 19.73 -2.05
C GLN A 32 -22.80 19.30 -3.45
N GLU A 33 -23.41 19.90 -4.48
CA GLU A 33 -22.92 19.77 -5.86
C GLU A 33 -21.80 20.75 -6.09
N ILE A 34 -20.57 20.22 -6.18
CA ILE A 34 -19.36 21.05 -6.34
C ILE A 34 -18.82 20.89 -7.76
N PRO A 35 -18.45 22.01 -8.43
CA PRO A 35 -17.79 21.96 -9.72
C PRO A 35 -16.50 21.15 -9.68
N LEU A 36 -16.27 20.30 -10.69
CA LEU A 36 -15.06 19.50 -10.78
C LEU A 36 -13.78 20.35 -10.86
N SER A 37 -13.90 21.56 -11.38
CA SER A 37 -12.82 22.56 -11.46
C SER A 37 -12.37 23.09 -10.10
N GLU A 38 -13.25 23.05 -9.08
CA GLU A 38 -12.95 23.48 -7.71
C GLU A 38 -12.43 22.36 -6.82
N LEU A 39 -12.46 21.09 -7.32
CA LEU A 39 -11.97 19.93 -6.59
C LEU A 39 -10.51 19.67 -6.94
N HIS A 40 -9.62 19.95 -6.02
CA HIS A 40 -8.18 19.71 -6.16
C HIS A 40 -7.81 18.32 -5.62
N PRO A 41 -6.83 17.63 -6.24
CA PRO A 41 -6.36 16.35 -5.72
C PRO A 41 -5.72 16.52 -4.34
N PHE A 42 -5.79 15.49 -3.50
CA PHE A 42 -5.09 15.45 -2.22
C PHE A 42 -3.58 15.58 -2.41
N LYS A 43 -2.94 16.40 -1.60
CA LYS A 43 -1.48 16.60 -1.65
C LYS A 43 -0.78 15.28 -1.36
N ASP A 44 0.23 14.95 -2.18
CA ASP A 44 1.05 13.72 -2.05
C ASP A 44 0.22 12.43 -2.02
N HIS A 45 -0.90 12.39 -2.76
CA HIS A 45 -1.81 11.23 -2.83
C HIS A 45 -1.08 9.97 -3.34
N PRO A 46 -0.93 8.92 -2.51
CA PRO A 46 -0.08 7.78 -2.86
C PRO A 46 -0.72 6.82 -3.85
N PHE A 47 -2.06 6.87 -4.01
CA PHE A 47 -2.81 5.91 -4.82
C PHE A 47 -2.94 6.39 -6.26
N LYS A 48 -2.47 5.58 -7.20
CA LYS A 48 -2.52 5.91 -8.63
C LYS A 48 -3.97 5.79 -9.15
N VAL A 49 -4.46 6.84 -9.82
CA VAL A 49 -5.73 6.80 -10.54
C VAL A 49 -5.40 6.44 -11.99
N LYS A 50 -5.81 5.26 -12.43
CA LYS A 50 -5.56 4.77 -13.79
C LYS A 50 -6.87 4.77 -14.58
N ASP A 51 -6.78 5.13 -15.86
CA ASP A 51 -7.86 5.03 -16.83
C ASP A 51 -7.90 3.60 -17.41
N ASP A 52 -8.28 2.63 -16.56
CA ASP A 52 -8.44 1.22 -16.87
C ASP A 52 -9.90 0.90 -17.28
N ASP A 53 -10.14 -0.35 -17.71
CA ASP A 53 -11.49 -0.79 -18.12
C ASP A 53 -12.52 -0.57 -17.00
N ALA A 54 -12.15 -0.79 -15.75
CA ALA A 54 -12.99 -0.53 -14.58
C ALA A 54 -13.28 0.98 -14.37
N MET A 55 -12.40 1.87 -14.82
CA MET A 55 -12.65 3.31 -14.83
C MET A 55 -13.67 3.67 -15.91
N ILE A 56 -13.58 3.07 -17.09
CA ILE A 56 -14.53 3.27 -18.19
C ILE A 56 -15.92 2.80 -17.77
N GLU A 57 -16.04 1.61 -17.17
CA GLU A 57 -17.31 1.11 -16.62
C GLU A 57 -17.91 2.05 -15.56
N THR A 58 -17.04 2.60 -14.69
CA THR A 58 -17.45 3.59 -13.67
C THR A 58 -17.95 4.88 -14.33
N ALA A 59 -17.29 5.36 -15.37
CA ALA A 59 -17.69 6.55 -16.11
C ALA A 59 -19.05 6.34 -16.83
N ASP A 60 -19.26 5.17 -17.44
CA ASP A 60 -20.55 4.82 -18.08
C ASP A 60 -21.68 4.73 -17.06
N SER A 61 -21.41 4.17 -15.89
CA SER A 61 -22.36 4.14 -14.77
C SER A 61 -22.74 5.56 -14.31
N ILE A 62 -21.72 6.42 -14.13
CA ILE A 62 -21.92 7.83 -13.74
C ILE A 62 -22.67 8.61 -14.81
N LYS A 63 -22.41 8.34 -16.07
CA LYS A 63 -23.15 8.97 -17.18
C LYS A 63 -24.64 8.65 -17.12
N LYS A 64 -24.97 7.40 -16.79
CA LYS A 64 -26.35 6.88 -16.76
C LYS A 64 -27.10 7.20 -15.48
N TYR A 65 -26.46 7.08 -14.34
CA TYR A 65 -27.11 7.15 -13.03
C TYR A 65 -26.63 8.31 -12.14
N GLY A 66 -25.61 9.05 -12.56
CA GLY A 66 -24.93 10.03 -11.71
C GLY A 66 -23.98 9.36 -10.71
N VAL A 67 -23.38 10.17 -9.84
CA VAL A 67 -22.55 9.71 -8.75
C VAL A 67 -23.43 9.32 -7.57
N LEU A 68 -23.57 8.01 -7.31
CA LEU A 68 -24.48 7.47 -6.28
C LEU A 68 -23.95 7.67 -4.85
N VAL A 69 -22.63 7.66 -4.68
CA VAL A 69 -22.00 7.83 -3.37
C VAL A 69 -21.19 9.14 -3.41
N PRO A 70 -21.46 10.12 -2.54
CA PRO A 70 -20.76 11.39 -2.55
C PRO A 70 -19.28 11.23 -2.21
N ALA A 71 -18.44 12.11 -2.75
CA ALA A 71 -17.05 12.22 -2.36
C ALA A 71 -16.92 12.93 -1.00
N ILE A 72 -15.72 12.92 -0.41
CA ILE A 72 -15.40 13.69 0.79
C ILE A 72 -14.31 14.68 0.41
N ALA A 73 -14.51 15.96 0.75
CA ALA A 73 -13.54 17.01 0.55
C ALA A 73 -13.48 17.94 1.77
N ARG A 74 -12.42 18.73 1.85
CA ARG A 74 -12.26 19.80 2.85
C ARG A 74 -12.03 21.15 2.16
N PRO A 75 -12.41 22.27 2.76
CA PRO A 75 -12.15 23.58 2.18
C PRO A 75 -10.65 23.88 2.20
N LEU A 76 -10.17 24.56 1.16
CA LEU A 76 -8.81 25.09 1.10
C LEU A 76 -8.78 26.57 1.51
N PRO A 77 -7.71 27.04 2.17
CA PRO A 77 -7.58 28.44 2.59
C PRO A 77 -7.65 29.44 1.42
N ASP A 78 -7.13 29.04 0.26
CA ASP A 78 -7.04 29.86 -0.96
C ASP A 78 -8.28 29.74 -1.85
N GLY A 79 -9.33 29.08 -1.37
CA GLY A 79 -10.56 28.78 -2.10
C GLY A 79 -10.55 27.42 -2.80
N GLY A 80 -11.74 26.92 -3.13
CA GLY A 80 -11.94 25.56 -3.62
C GLY A 80 -11.83 24.49 -2.52
N TYR A 81 -11.72 23.25 -2.94
CA TYR A 81 -11.77 22.10 -2.01
C TYR A 81 -10.68 21.06 -2.34
N GLU A 82 -10.05 20.51 -1.31
CA GLU A 82 -9.15 19.37 -1.45
C GLU A 82 -9.94 18.07 -1.30
N LEU A 83 -9.84 17.21 -2.29
CA LEU A 83 -10.57 15.94 -2.34
C LEU A 83 -9.87 14.90 -1.44
N VAL A 84 -10.47 14.55 -0.32
CA VAL A 84 -9.97 13.57 0.65
C VAL A 84 -10.29 12.13 0.20
N ALA A 85 -11.51 11.89 -0.29
CA ALA A 85 -11.91 10.57 -0.79
C ALA A 85 -12.78 10.70 -2.03
N GLY A 86 -12.59 9.80 -3.02
CA GLY A 86 -13.40 9.78 -4.24
C GLY A 86 -12.65 10.19 -5.52
N HIS A 87 -11.33 10.14 -5.55
CA HIS A 87 -10.50 10.50 -6.70
C HIS A 87 -10.89 9.75 -8.00
N ARG A 88 -11.18 8.44 -7.92
CA ARG A 88 -11.69 7.68 -9.08
C ARG A 88 -13.06 8.16 -9.54
N ARG A 89 -13.96 8.54 -8.61
CA ARG A 89 -15.29 9.09 -8.95
C ARG A 89 -15.18 10.45 -9.62
N ARG A 90 -14.28 11.32 -9.14
CA ARG A 90 -13.96 12.59 -9.80
C ARG A 90 -13.47 12.36 -11.23
N ARG A 91 -12.47 11.48 -11.42
CA ARG A 91 -11.95 11.16 -12.75
C ARG A 91 -13.00 10.56 -13.67
N ALA A 92 -13.80 9.63 -13.17
CA ALA A 92 -14.90 9.03 -13.93
C ALA A 92 -16.01 10.06 -14.28
N SER A 93 -16.26 11.05 -13.42
CA SER A 93 -17.18 12.16 -13.70
C SER A 93 -16.67 13.07 -14.82
N GLU A 94 -15.36 13.36 -14.83
CA GLU A 94 -14.71 14.08 -15.94
C GLU A 94 -14.89 13.32 -17.27
N LEU A 95 -14.61 12.00 -17.28
CA LEU A 95 -14.77 11.15 -18.47
C LEU A 95 -16.24 11.03 -18.91
N ALA A 96 -17.17 11.09 -17.95
CA ALA A 96 -18.61 11.09 -18.23
C ALA A 96 -19.14 12.45 -18.71
N GLY A 97 -18.30 13.49 -18.77
CA GLY A 97 -18.69 14.84 -19.20
C GLY A 97 -19.59 15.57 -18.20
N LYS A 98 -19.46 15.26 -16.89
CA LYS A 98 -20.17 16.00 -15.82
C LYS A 98 -19.38 17.26 -15.46
N GLU A 99 -20.10 18.33 -15.13
CA GLU A 99 -19.51 19.60 -14.67
C GLU A 99 -19.37 19.64 -13.14
N THR A 100 -20.26 18.95 -12.43
CA THR A 100 -20.31 18.88 -10.96
C THR A 100 -20.34 17.43 -10.47
N MET A 101 -20.08 17.24 -9.19
CA MET A 101 -20.33 15.98 -8.52
C MET A 101 -20.77 16.20 -7.06
N PRO A 102 -21.54 15.25 -6.47
CA PRO A 102 -21.94 15.34 -5.08
C PRO A 102 -20.77 15.10 -4.13
N VAL A 103 -20.58 16.01 -3.19
CA VAL A 103 -19.48 16.01 -2.21
C VAL A 103 -20.01 16.34 -0.83
N ILE A 104 -19.50 15.65 0.18
CA ILE A 104 -19.65 16.00 1.59
C ILE A 104 -18.41 16.82 1.97
N VAL A 105 -18.64 18.08 2.34
CA VAL A 105 -17.58 18.96 2.81
C VAL A 105 -17.45 18.83 4.32
N ARG A 106 -16.23 18.51 4.78
CA ARG A 106 -15.87 18.39 6.19
C ARG A 106 -14.75 19.36 6.53
N ASP A 107 -14.83 19.98 7.69
CA ASP A 107 -13.69 20.73 8.23
C ASP A 107 -12.73 19.74 8.91
N LEU A 108 -11.65 19.42 8.19
CA LEU A 108 -10.66 18.42 8.58
C LEU A 108 -9.27 19.04 8.63
N ASP A 109 -8.55 18.82 9.72
CA ASP A 109 -7.12 19.11 9.76
C ASP A 109 -6.34 18.13 8.87
N ASP A 110 -5.05 18.38 8.66
CA ASP A 110 -4.20 17.59 7.77
C ASP A 110 -4.08 16.13 8.21
N ASP A 111 -4.01 15.88 9.51
CA ASP A 111 -3.87 14.54 10.06
C ASP A 111 -5.17 13.74 9.89
N ALA A 112 -6.33 14.33 10.21
CA ALA A 112 -7.63 13.70 10.04
C ALA A 112 -7.93 13.43 8.56
N ALA A 113 -7.64 14.38 7.67
CA ALA A 113 -7.81 14.23 6.24
C ALA A 113 -6.91 13.10 5.69
N THR A 114 -5.65 13.03 6.13
CA THR A 114 -4.71 11.95 5.75
C THR A 114 -5.24 10.58 6.20
N ILE A 115 -5.71 10.44 7.43
CA ILE A 115 -6.25 9.18 7.94
C ILE A 115 -7.46 8.73 7.11
N ILE A 116 -8.43 9.61 6.87
CA ILE A 116 -9.62 9.30 6.08
C ILE A 116 -9.23 8.91 4.64
N MET A 117 -8.31 9.66 4.02
CA MET A 117 -7.81 9.37 2.67
C MET A 117 -7.18 7.97 2.60
N VAL A 118 -6.32 7.62 3.55
CA VAL A 118 -5.68 6.30 3.60
C VAL A 118 -6.71 5.20 3.84
N ASP A 119 -7.59 5.35 4.83
CA ASP A 119 -8.57 4.32 5.20
C ASP A 119 -9.56 4.02 4.09
N SER A 120 -10.00 5.05 3.36
CA SER A 120 -10.90 4.89 2.21
C SER A 120 -10.28 4.09 1.06
N ASN A 121 -8.95 3.96 1.03
CA ASN A 121 -8.22 3.26 -0.02
C ASN A 121 -7.61 1.92 0.41
N LEU A 122 -7.28 1.74 1.71
CA LEU A 122 -6.66 0.50 2.22
C LEU A 122 -7.52 -0.76 2.03
N GLN A 123 -8.83 -0.59 1.86
CA GLN A 123 -9.77 -1.69 1.64
C GLN A 123 -9.78 -2.21 0.19
N ARG A 124 -8.99 -1.62 -0.71
CA ARG A 124 -8.90 -2.09 -2.10
C ARG A 124 -8.10 -3.38 -2.17
N GLU A 125 -8.60 -4.37 -2.90
CA GLU A 125 -7.97 -5.69 -3.04
C GLU A 125 -6.60 -5.64 -3.74
N ASN A 126 -6.42 -4.72 -4.70
CA ASN A 126 -5.25 -4.67 -5.59
C ASN A 126 -4.40 -3.41 -5.39
N LEU A 127 -3.96 -3.15 -4.14
CA LEU A 127 -3.00 -2.09 -3.87
C LEU A 127 -1.57 -2.52 -4.25
N LEU A 128 -0.86 -1.64 -4.94
CA LEU A 128 0.55 -1.82 -5.23
C LEU A 128 1.39 -1.77 -3.94
N PRO A 129 2.53 -2.48 -3.88
CA PRO A 129 3.45 -2.40 -2.75
C PRO A 129 3.88 -0.98 -2.41
N SER A 130 4.15 -0.14 -3.42
CA SER A 130 4.48 1.28 -3.24
C SER A 130 3.34 2.06 -2.61
N GLU A 131 2.10 1.87 -3.10
CA GLU A 131 0.91 2.53 -2.57
C GLU A 131 0.69 2.20 -1.08
N ARG A 132 0.83 0.91 -0.71
CA ARG A 132 0.77 0.49 0.71
C ARG A 132 1.88 1.12 1.54
N ALA A 133 3.11 1.18 1.00
CA ALA A 133 4.27 1.71 1.70
C ALA A 133 4.06 3.19 2.07
N PHE A 134 3.70 4.03 1.11
CA PHE A 134 3.45 5.45 1.35
C PHE A 134 2.18 5.69 2.19
N ALA A 135 1.10 4.93 1.95
CA ALA A 135 -0.13 5.04 2.74
C ALA A 135 0.12 4.73 4.22
N TYR A 136 0.85 3.66 4.54
CA TYR A 136 1.20 3.34 5.92
C TYR A 136 2.12 4.38 6.55
N LYS A 137 3.11 4.90 5.80
CA LYS A 137 3.98 5.97 6.27
C LYS A 137 3.17 7.20 6.66
N MET A 138 2.34 7.70 5.75
CA MET A 138 1.49 8.88 5.99
C MET A 138 0.55 8.68 7.18
N LYS A 139 -0.11 7.52 7.27
CA LYS A 139 -1.04 7.24 8.38
C LYS A 139 -0.32 7.16 9.73
N LEU A 140 0.86 6.52 9.79
CA LEU A 140 1.66 6.45 11.02
C LEU A 140 2.13 7.84 11.47
N GLU A 141 2.52 8.71 10.54
CA GLU A 141 2.91 10.08 10.83
C GLU A 141 1.71 10.88 11.37
N ALA A 142 0.55 10.80 10.72
CA ALA A 142 -0.67 11.47 11.17
C ALA A 142 -1.11 11.00 12.58
N ILE A 143 -1.12 9.70 12.85
CA ILE A 143 -1.45 9.17 14.19
C ILE A 143 -0.45 9.67 15.25
N LYS A 144 0.84 9.72 14.91
CA LYS A 144 1.88 10.21 15.81
C LYS A 144 1.68 11.69 16.17
N HIS A 145 1.32 12.53 15.18
CA HIS A 145 1.03 13.94 15.41
C HIS A 145 -0.19 14.13 16.30
N GLN A 146 -1.27 13.38 16.06
CA GLN A 146 -2.46 13.42 16.91
C GLN A 146 -2.16 12.96 18.36
N GLY A 147 -1.35 11.90 18.52
CA GLY A 147 -0.91 11.42 19.83
C GLY A 147 -0.12 12.46 20.62
N ALA A 148 0.77 13.20 19.96
CA ALA A 148 1.55 14.26 20.59
C ALA A 148 0.67 15.44 21.07
N ARG A 149 -0.48 15.70 20.42
CA ARG A 149 -1.45 16.73 20.84
C ARG A 149 -2.29 16.32 22.06
N THR A 150 -2.51 15.01 22.25
CA THR A 150 -3.34 14.46 23.34
C THR A 150 -2.57 14.18 24.64
N ASP A 151 -1.25 14.11 24.63
CA ASP A 151 -0.42 13.86 25.83
C ASP A 151 -0.43 15.02 26.87
N LEU A 152 -1.15 16.11 26.60
CA LEU A 152 -1.34 17.21 27.56
C LEU A 152 -2.51 16.98 28.56
N THR A 153 -3.28 15.91 28.41
CA THR A 153 -4.38 15.58 29.34
C THR A 153 -4.32 14.09 29.72
N SER A 154 -3.89 13.90 30.94
CA SER A 154 -3.71 12.66 31.71
C SER A 154 -4.85 11.63 31.62
N VAL A 155 -4.41 10.35 31.84
CA VAL A 155 -5.08 9.22 32.54
C VAL A 155 -5.90 8.28 31.64
N GLN A 156 -5.34 7.20 31.26
CA GLN A 156 -5.53 5.81 31.71
C GLN A 156 -4.63 4.89 30.88
N VAL A 157 -3.77 4.14 31.59
CA VAL A 157 -2.91 3.11 31.01
C VAL A 157 -3.75 1.86 30.75
N GLU A 158 -4.66 1.92 29.80
CA GLU A 158 -5.01 0.74 29.02
C GLU A 158 -3.90 0.53 28.00
N GLN A 159 -3.51 -0.73 27.77
CA GLN A 159 -2.47 -1.09 26.80
C GLN A 159 -2.85 -0.50 25.43
N LYS A 160 -2.46 0.74 25.17
CA LYS A 160 -2.60 1.35 23.83
C LYS A 160 -1.77 0.50 22.89
N LEU A 161 -2.43 -0.21 21.98
CA LEU A 161 -1.79 -0.83 20.84
C LEU A 161 -0.84 0.22 20.24
N SER A 162 0.40 -0.19 19.91
CA SER A 162 1.30 0.75 19.25
C SER A 162 0.66 1.22 17.92
N ALA A 163 0.93 2.45 17.49
CA ALA A 163 0.33 3.00 16.26
C ALA A 163 0.48 2.02 15.06
N ARG A 164 1.62 1.35 14.94
CA ARG A 164 1.87 0.34 13.90
C ARG A 164 0.94 -0.88 14.01
N ASP A 165 0.62 -1.32 15.24
CA ASP A 165 -0.25 -2.49 15.45
C ASP A 165 -1.71 -2.10 15.22
N GLN A 166 -2.08 -0.85 15.51
CA GLN A 166 -3.38 -0.29 15.15
C GLN A 166 -3.53 -0.26 13.62
N VAL A 167 -2.58 0.32 12.90
CA VAL A 167 -2.59 0.36 11.43
C VAL A 167 -2.65 -1.06 10.84
N ALA A 168 -1.89 -2.02 11.41
CA ALA A 168 -1.92 -3.41 10.96
C ALA A 168 -3.33 -4.03 11.09
N LYS A 169 -3.99 -3.81 12.24
CA LYS A 169 -5.33 -4.33 12.50
C LYS A 169 -6.35 -3.75 11.52
N GLU A 170 -6.31 -2.43 11.29
CA GLU A 170 -7.24 -1.73 10.40
C GLU A 170 -7.03 -2.09 8.93
N ALA A 171 -5.78 -2.33 8.53
CA ALA A 171 -5.40 -2.72 7.16
C ALA A 171 -5.49 -4.24 6.90
N GLY A 172 -5.83 -5.05 7.89
CA GLY A 172 -5.84 -6.51 7.76
C GLY A 172 -4.46 -7.15 7.62
N GLU A 173 -3.39 -6.45 8.04
CA GLU A 173 -2.03 -6.97 8.03
C GLU A 173 -1.78 -7.91 9.22
N ARG A 174 -0.87 -8.86 9.05
CA ARG A 174 -0.56 -9.88 10.07
C ARG A 174 0.02 -9.29 11.36
N SER A 175 0.74 -8.17 11.28
CA SER A 175 1.41 -7.53 12.42
C SER A 175 1.89 -6.14 12.08
N GLY A 176 2.14 -5.30 13.11
CA GLY A 176 2.80 -4.00 12.95
C GLY A 176 4.21 -4.09 12.37
N ILE A 177 4.89 -5.24 12.52
CA ILE A 177 6.19 -5.48 11.88
C ILE A 177 6.02 -5.50 10.35
N GLN A 178 4.97 -6.11 9.84
CA GLN A 178 4.69 -6.13 8.39
C GLN A 178 4.43 -4.72 7.86
N VAL A 179 3.67 -3.91 8.60
CA VAL A 179 3.46 -2.49 8.28
C VAL A 179 4.80 -1.75 8.17
N MET A 180 5.69 -1.92 9.15
CA MET A 180 7.01 -1.29 9.13
C MET A 180 7.91 -1.77 7.97
N ARG A 181 7.75 -3.03 7.54
CA ARG A 181 8.45 -3.55 6.36
C ARG A 181 7.96 -2.90 5.07
N TYR A 182 6.65 -2.63 4.95
CA TYR A 182 6.12 -1.85 3.83
C TYR A 182 6.65 -0.41 3.88
N VAL A 183 6.56 0.26 5.04
CA VAL A 183 7.08 1.62 5.20
C VAL A 183 8.55 1.71 4.78
N ARG A 184 9.36 0.69 5.07
CA ARG A 184 10.76 0.68 4.67
C ARG A 184 10.96 0.72 3.14
N LEU A 185 10.00 0.24 2.34
CA LEU A 185 10.10 0.34 0.88
C LEU A 185 10.11 1.79 0.37
N THR A 186 9.62 2.76 1.15
CA THR A 186 9.68 4.19 0.77
C THR A 186 11.10 4.75 0.70
N GLU A 187 12.09 4.00 1.18
CA GLU A 187 13.52 4.35 1.09
C GLU A 187 14.18 3.83 -0.21
N LEU A 188 13.43 3.09 -1.04
CA LEU A 188 13.90 2.70 -2.37
C LEU A 188 13.82 3.89 -3.32
N ILE A 189 14.78 3.97 -4.24
CA ILE A 189 14.69 4.90 -5.37
C ILE A 189 13.50 4.53 -6.27
N PRO A 190 12.92 5.50 -6.99
CA PRO A 190 11.71 5.26 -7.79
C PRO A 190 11.81 4.07 -8.74
N GLU A 191 12.95 3.89 -9.40
CA GLU A 191 13.20 2.82 -10.37
C GLU A 191 13.07 1.43 -9.74
N LEU A 192 13.67 1.23 -8.54
CA LEU A 192 13.56 -0.04 -7.82
C LEU A 192 12.16 -0.26 -7.28
N LEU A 193 11.50 0.80 -6.84
CA LEU A 193 10.13 0.72 -6.33
C LEU A 193 9.13 0.36 -7.43
N ASP A 194 9.29 0.92 -8.63
CA ASP A 194 8.51 0.55 -9.80
C ASP A 194 8.73 -0.92 -10.19
N MET A 195 9.97 -1.43 -10.11
CA MET A 195 10.25 -2.86 -10.33
C MET A 195 9.56 -3.77 -9.30
N VAL A 196 9.36 -3.30 -8.06
CA VAL A 196 8.59 -4.04 -7.05
C VAL A 196 7.10 -4.06 -7.41
N ASP A 197 6.55 -2.92 -7.84
CA ASP A 197 5.17 -2.81 -8.29
C ASP A 197 4.89 -3.70 -9.52
N GLU A 198 5.84 -3.79 -10.44
CA GLU A 198 5.79 -4.66 -11.62
C GLU A 198 6.07 -6.13 -11.31
N LYS A 199 6.33 -6.48 -10.05
CA LYS A 199 6.68 -7.84 -9.59
C LYS A 199 7.97 -8.41 -10.20
N LYS A 200 8.84 -7.56 -10.76
CA LYS A 200 10.19 -7.93 -11.20
C LYS A 200 11.10 -8.22 -10.02
N ILE A 201 10.97 -7.45 -8.93
CA ILE A 201 11.62 -7.70 -7.66
C ILE A 201 10.57 -8.12 -6.63
N ALA A 202 10.78 -9.25 -5.96
CA ALA A 202 9.88 -9.71 -4.92
C ALA A 202 10.01 -8.86 -3.63
N PHE A 203 8.96 -8.82 -2.81
CA PHE A 203 8.89 -7.99 -1.59
C PHE A 203 10.07 -8.20 -0.63
N ASN A 204 10.47 -9.45 -0.38
CA ASN A 204 11.54 -9.73 0.58
C ASN A 204 12.92 -9.23 0.12
N PRO A 205 13.39 -9.51 -1.11
CA PRO A 205 14.58 -8.84 -1.64
C PRO A 205 14.48 -7.32 -1.59
N ALA A 206 13.36 -6.72 -2.03
CA ALA A 206 13.16 -5.28 -2.01
C ALA A 206 13.31 -4.67 -0.61
N TYR A 207 12.76 -5.34 0.41
CA TYR A 207 12.95 -4.93 1.80
C TYR A 207 14.42 -4.92 2.23
N GLU A 208 15.22 -5.92 1.84
CA GLU A 208 16.65 -5.92 2.15
C GLU A 208 17.41 -4.84 1.37
N LEU A 209 17.05 -4.61 0.10
CA LEU A 209 17.65 -3.58 -0.75
C LEU A 209 17.35 -2.15 -0.26
N SER A 210 16.22 -1.93 0.40
CA SER A 210 15.89 -0.62 0.97
C SER A 210 16.86 -0.12 2.06
N PHE A 211 17.78 -0.96 2.52
CA PHE A 211 18.84 -0.58 3.46
C PHE A 211 20.13 -0.08 2.77
N LEU A 212 20.22 -0.21 1.45
CA LEU A 212 21.30 0.34 0.64
C LEU A 212 21.20 1.87 0.60
N LYS A 213 22.33 2.53 0.42
CA LYS A 213 22.34 3.98 0.19
C LYS A 213 21.81 4.31 -1.22
N PRO A 214 21.30 5.53 -1.47
CA PRO A 214 20.73 5.89 -2.78
C PRO A 214 21.71 5.68 -3.94
N ASP A 215 22.99 6.00 -3.77
CA ASP A 215 24.05 5.77 -4.76
C ASP A 215 24.29 4.26 -5.03
N GLU A 216 24.27 3.44 -3.96
CA GLU A 216 24.38 1.98 -4.09
C GLU A 216 23.13 1.37 -4.77
N GLN A 217 21.95 1.95 -4.55
CA GLN A 217 20.72 1.52 -5.22
C GLN A 217 20.77 1.85 -6.72
N GLN A 218 21.29 3.03 -7.09
CA GLN A 218 21.46 3.39 -8.49
C GLN A 218 22.46 2.46 -9.20
N MET A 219 23.59 2.18 -8.56
CA MET A 219 24.57 1.19 -9.04
C MET A 219 23.94 -0.20 -9.23
N LEU A 220 23.02 -0.59 -8.33
CA LEU A 220 22.30 -1.86 -8.46
C LEU A 220 21.41 -1.90 -9.70
N VAL A 221 20.70 -0.82 -10.02
CA VAL A 221 19.87 -0.74 -11.26
C VAL A 221 20.74 -0.96 -12.48
N GLU A 222 21.88 -0.28 -12.56
CA GLU A 222 22.84 -0.43 -13.67
C GLU A 222 23.39 -1.87 -13.77
N THR A 223 23.72 -2.47 -12.62
CA THR A 223 24.20 -3.86 -12.56
C THR A 223 23.11 -4.86 -13.00
N MET A 224 21.85 -4.62 -12.59
CA MET A 224 20.71 -5.46 -13.02
C MET A 224 20.46 -5.38 -14.52
N ASP A 225 20.62 -4.19 -15.10
CA ASP A 225 20.49 -4.00 -16.54
C ASP A 225 21.64 -4.69 -17.32
N TYR A 226 22.85 -4.65 -16.76
CA TYR A 226 24.00 -5.36 -17.35
C TYR A 226 23.85 -6.88 -17.30
N GLU A 227 23.49 -7.44 -16.14
CA GLU A 227 23.34 -8.89 -15.90
C GLU A 227 21.99 -9.44 -16.42
N GLN A 228 21.06 -8.57 -16.84
CA GLN A 228 19.69 -8.94 -17.25
C GLN A 228 18.99 -9.81 -16.18
N ALA A 229 19.27 -9.53 -14.91
CA ALA A 229 18.80 -10.32 -13.77
C ALA A 229 18.44 -9.44 -12.58
N THR A 230 17.47 -9.88 -11.78
CA THR A 230 17.12 -9.23 -10.50
C THR A 230 17.69 -10.02 -9.32
N PRO A 231 18.08 -9.36 -8.21
CA PRO A 231 18.71 -10.04 -7.09
C PRO A 231 17.76 -11.00 -6.37
N SER A 232 18.25 -12.16 -6.00
CA SER A 232 17.59 -13.08 -5.08
C SER A 232 17.63 -12.53 -3.65
N LEU A 233 16.82 -13.09 -2.73
CA LEU A 233 16.86 -12.70 -1.32
C LEU A 233 18.26 -12.85 -0.70
N SER A 234 18.96 -13.94 -1.01
CA SER A 234 20.32 -14.19 -0.51
C SER A 234 21.32 -13.16 -1.02
N GLN A 235 21.24 -12.77 -2.29
CA GLN A 235 22.07 -11.72 -2.88
C GLN A 235 21.77 -10.36 -2.25
N ALA A 236 20.49 -9.99 -2.09
CA ALA A 236 20.06 -8.74 -1.45
C ALA A 236 20.56 -8.64 0.02
N GLN A 237 20.48 -9.73 0.79
CA GLN A 237 21.00 -9.78 2.17
C GLN A 237 22.51 -9.59 2.23
N ARG A 238 23.25 -10.16 1.29
CA ARG A 238 24.71 -9.97 1.20
C ARG A 238 25.07 -8.54 0.82
N MET A 239 24.39 -7.95 -0.17
CA MET A 239 24.58 -6.55 -0.55
C MET A 239 24.34 -5.62 0.64
N LYS A 240 23.22 -5.80 1.36
CA LYS A 240 22.94 -5.07 2.60
C LYS A 240 24.07 -5.18 3.62
N LYS A 241 24.60 -6.39 3.84
CA LYS A 241 25.72 -6.60 4.77
C LYS A 241 26.97 -5.84 4.33
N PHE A 242 27.36 -5.94 3.05
CA PHE A 242 28.50 -5.20 2.51
C PHE A 242 28.31 -3.69 2.55
N SER A 243 27.09 -3.19 2.30
CA SER A 243 26.74 -1.78 2.44
C SER A 243 26.91 -1.30 3.88
N GLN A 244 26.43 -2.07 4.87
CA GLN A 244 26.56 -1.76 6.30
C GLN A 244 28.04 -1.75 6.76
N GLU A 245 28.88 -2.59 6.15
CA GLU A 245 30.34 -2.61 6.39
C GLU A 245 31.09 -1.52 5.59
N GLY A 246 30.41 -0.75 4.74
CA GLY A 246 31.03 0.25 3.86
C GLY A 246 31.93 -0.34 2.78
N LYS A 247 31.67 -1.59 2.37
CA LYS A 247 32.48 -2.37 1.41
C LYS A 247 31.75 -2.71 0.12
N LEU A 248 30.53 -2.20 -0.08
CA LEU A 248 29.78 -2.47 -1.29
C LEU A 248 30.28 -1.57 -2.42
N SER A 249 31.11 -2.12 -3.29
CA SER A 249 31.56 -1.50 -4.53
C SER A 249 30.86 -2.13 -5.73
N GLU A 250 31.00 -1.51 -6.90
CA GLU A 250 30.48 -2.02 -8.17
C GLU A 250 30.98 -3.44 -8.47
N ASP A 251 32.29 -3.69 -8.30
CA ASP A 251 32.89 -5.02 -8.50
C ASP A 251 32.31 -6.08 -7.56
N VAL A 252 32.05 -5.71 -6.30
CA VAL A 252 31.42 -6.60 -5.31
C VAL A 252 29.97 -6.89 -5.69
N MET A 253 29.26 -5.86 -6.12
CA MET A 253 27.86 -5.99 -6.54
C MET A 253 27.74 -6.88 -7.78
N LEU A 254 28.59 -6.65 -8.78
CA LEU A 254 28.67 -7.47 -10.00
C LEU A 254 29.02 -8.92 -9.65
N ALA A 255 30.02 -9.16 -8.80
CA ALA A 255 30.39 -10.49 -8.35
C ALA A 255 29.25 -11.22 -7.63
N ILE A 256 28.43 -10.51 -6.83
CA ILE A 256 27.26 -11.07 -6.19
C ILE A 256 26.16 -11.40 -7.21
N MET A 257 25.94 -10.53 -8.20
CA MET A 257 24.88 -10.69 -9.19
C MET A 257 25.20 -11.78 -10.23
N SER A 258 26.48 -11.91 -10.63
CA SER A 258 26.93 -12.92 -11.58
C SER A 258 27.01 -14.35 -11.03
N GLU A 259 26.86 -14.54 -9.70
CA GLU A 259 26.76 -15.87 -9.12
C GLU A 259 25.53 -16.61 -9.64
N GLU A 260 25.73 -17.84 -10.14
CA GLU A 260 24.62 -18.73 -10.51
C GLU A 260 23.66 -18.91 -9.33
N LYS A 261 22.39 -18.61 -9.54
CA LYS A 261 21.36 -18.78 -8.50
C LYS A 261 21.30 -20.28 -8.14
N LYS A 262 21.75 -20.62 -6.94
CA LYS A 262 21.65 -21.98 -6.37
C LYS A 262 20.19 -22.41 -6.27
N GLY A 263 19.54 -22.72 -7.33
CA GLY A 263 18.13 -23.12 -7.29
C GLY A 263 17.51 -23.51 -8.61
N ASP A 264 18.08 -23.05 -9.73
CA ASP A 264 17.49 -23.34 -11.03
C ASP A 264 18.03 -24.62 -11.69
N LEU A 265 19.20 -25.10 -11.25
CA LEU A 265 19.83 -26.27 -11.85
C LEU A 265 19.37 -27.63 -11.29
N ASP A 266 18.75 -27.68 -10.09
CA ASP A 266 18.51 -28.96 -9.39
C ASP A 266 17.08 -29.20 -8.89
N LYS A 267 16.09 -28.41 -9.30
CA LYS A 267 14.70 -28.65 -8.86
C LYS A 267 13.76 -28.85 -10.04
N VAL A 268 13.46 -30.12 -10.35
CA VAL A 268 12.31 -30.44 -11.17
C VAL A 268 11.06 -30.44 -10.29
N THR A 269 10.24 -29.40 -10.41
CA THR A 269 8.96 -29.32 -9.68
C THR A 269 7.85 -29.83 -10.56
N LEU A 270 7.24 -30.95 -10.17
CA LEU A 270 6.05 -31.50 -10.82
C LEU A 270 4.80 -31.03 -10.03
N SER A 271 3.84 -30.40 -10.75
CA SER A 271 2.59 -29.97 -10.09
C SER A 271 1.79 -31.18 -9.60
N SER A 272 1.11 -31.03 -8.45
CA SER A 272 0.23 -32.06 -7.89
C SER A 272 -0.81 -32.54 -8.90
N ASP A 273 -1.35 -31.64 -9.73
CA ASP A 273 -2.37 -31.97 -10.73
C ASP A 273 -1.81 -32.82 -11.86
N THR A 274 -0.55 -32.58 -12.26
CA THR A 274 0.14 -33.40 -13.24
C THR A 274 0.40 -34.82 -12.71
N LEU A 275 0.87 -34.93 -11.46
CA LEU A 275 1.13 -36.21 -10.82
C LEU A 275 -0.16 -37.00 -10.55
N ARG A 276 -1.27 -36.34 -10.22
CA ARG A 276 -2.58 -36.96 -9.98
C ARG A 276 -3.16 -37.67 -11.20
N LYS A 277 -2.68 -37.39 -12.42
CA LYS A 277 -3.07 -38.14 -13.63
C LYS A 277 -2.50 -39.55 -13.66
N TYR A 278 -1.40 -39.79 -12.95
CA TYR A 278 -0.66 -41.07 -12.98
C TYR A 278 -0.77 -41.87 -11.65
N PHE A 279 -1.23 -41.22 -10.58
CA PHE A 279 -1.31 -41.86 -9.25
C PHE A 279 -2.75 -41.94 -8.73
N PRO A 280 -3.11 -43.04 -8.03
CA PRO A 280 -4.41 -43.18 -7.39
C PRO A 280 -4.67 -42.04 -6.37
N LYS A 281 -5.95 -41.69 -6.17
CA LYS A 281 -6.34 -40.66 -5.20
C LYS A 281 -5.90 -40.94 -3.76
N SER A 282 -5.67 -42.19 -3.41
CA SER A 282 -5.21 -42.64 -2.08
C SER A 282 -3.71 -42.41 -1.82
N TYR A 283 -2.93 -42.02 -2.84
CA TYR A 283 -1.50 -41.80 -2.66
C TYR A 283 -1.23 -40.42 -2.04
N THR A 284 -0.48 -40.40 -0.94
CA THR A 284 0.05 -39.18 -0.34
C THR A 284 1.22 -38.62 -1.16
N PRO A 285 1.54 -37.32 -1.10
CA PRO A 285 2.70 -36.75 -1.78
C PRO A 285 4.01 -37.48 -1.51
N ALA A 286 4.25 -37.91 -0.27
CA ALA A 286 5.42 -38.72 0.12
C ALA A 286 5.48 -40.07 -0.61
N LYS A 287 4.34 -40.73 -0.71
CA LYS A 287 4.25 -42.03 -1.38
C LYS A 287 4.40 -41.91 -2.90
N MET A 288 3.93 -40.82 -3.48
CA MET A 288 4.18 -40.51 -4.90
C MET A 288 5.67 -40.30 -5.17
N GLN A 289 6.34 -39.51 -4.34
CA GLN A 289 7.76 -39.24 -4.44
C GLN A 289 8.60 -40.51 -4.32
N GLU A 290 8.32 -41.37 -3.33
CA GLU A 290 8.98 -42.68 -3.17
C GLU A 290 8.83 -43.56 -4.42
N THR A 291 7.61 -43.61 -4.96
CA THR A 291 7.35 -44.41 -6.17
C THR A 291 8.08 -43.88 -7.40
N ILE A 292 8.16 -42.56 -7.56
CA ILE A 292 8.91 -41.92 -8.65
C ILE A 292 10.40 -42.26 -8.53
N ILE A 293 10.99 -42.17 -7.35
CA ILE A 293 12.39 -42.52 -7.10
C ILE A 293 12.65 -43.97 -7.50
N LYS A 294 11.82 -44.92 -7.05
CA LYS A 294 11.95 -46.34 -7.41
C LYS A 294 11.88 -46.59 -8.92
N LEU A 295 11.00 -45.89 -9.61
CA LEU A 295 10.90 -46.01 -11.09
C LEU A 295 12.13 -45.45 -11.80
N LEU A 296 12.68 -44.34 -11.33
CA LEU A 296 13.91 -43.75 -11.86
C LEU A 296 15.13 -44.66 -11.63
N GLU A 297 15.25 -45.29 -10.45
CA GLU A 297 16.29 -46.26 -10.19
C GLU A 297 16.21 -47.52 -11.11
N GLN A 298 15.00 -48.00 -11.36
CA GLN A 298 14.79 -49.11 -12.28
C GLN A 298 15.15 -48.72 -13.72
N TRP A 299 14.74 -47.51 -14.14
CA TRP A 299 15.09 -46.97 -15.44
C TRP A 299 16.61 -46.81 -15.64
N GLN A 300 17.31 -46.29 -14.62
CA GLN A 300 18.76 -46.13 -14.62
C GLN A 300 19.48 -47.50 -14.76
N LYS A 301 19.06 -48.51 -13.98
CA LYS A 301 19.61 -49.86 -14.09
C LYS A 301 19.37 -50.49 -15.46
N LYS A 302 18.21 -50.25 -16.07
CA LYS A 302 17.91 -50.71 -17.42
C LYS A 302 18.81 -50.04 -18.45
N ARG A 303 18.98 -48.72 -18.39
CA ARG A 303 19.84 -47.93 -19.29
C ARG A 303 21.32 -48.38 -19.22
N GLN A 304 21.84 -48.67 -18.02
CA GLN A 304 23.21 -49.21 -17.88
C GLN A 304 23.36 -50.57 -18.55
N ARG A 305 22.41 -51.50 -18.39
CA ARG A 305 22.44 -52.78 -19.05
C ARG A 305 22.34 -52.68 -20.60
N ASP A 306 21.62 -51.70 -21.09
CA ASP A 306 21.48 -51.48 -22.54
C ASP A 306 22.73 -50.83 -23.14
N GLN A 307 23.57 -50.15 -22.34
CA GLN A 307 24.86 -49.58 -22.74
C GLN A 307 26.02 -50.59 -22.66
N GLU A 308 25.88 -51.64 -21.86
CA GLU A 308 26.86 -52.72 -21.73
C GLU A 308 26.66 -53.83 -22.75
N ARG A 309 25.64 -53.74 -23.57
CA ARG A 309 25.35 -54.65 -24.70
C ARG A 309 25.78 -54.03 -26.04
#